data_851150f20037dafd20789c5c65bd6895
#
_entry.id   851150f20037dafd20789c5c65bd6895
#
_cell.length_a   1.000
_cell.length_b   1.000
_cell.length_c   1.000
_cell.angle_alpha   90.00
_cell.angle_beta   90.00
_cell.angle_gamma   90.00
#
_symmetry.space_group_name_H-M   'P 1'
#
loop_
_entity.id
_entity.type
_entity.pdbx_description
1 polymer ?
#
loop_
_entity_poly.entity_id
_entity_poly.type
_entity_poly.pdbx_seq_one_letter_code
_entity_poly.pdbx_strand_id
1 'polypeptide(L)'
;MLQTFDERNRDLKVWVGGSLVHRDKAGVSPFDSVVQGGDAVWEGLRLYDGKIFKLIEHLERLEGSAKALAFADIPEMETIIDALRQTLKANAMRDGVHIRLTLTRGVKVTSGMDPRLNQF
;
A
#
# COMPACT_ATOMS: atom_id res chain seq x y z
N MET A 1 -3.42 9.95 24.54
CA MET A 1 -3.03 8.59 24.97
C MET A 1 -2.26 7.90 23.86
N LEU A 2 -1.16 7.30 24.19
CA LEU A 2 -0.37 6.55 23.21
C LEU A 2 -1.02 5.19 22.95
N GLN A 3 -0.95 4.76 21.71
CA GLN A 3 -1.40 3.41 21.34
C GLN A 3 -0.43 2.37 21.89
N THR A 4 -0.97 1.22 22.24
CA THR A 4 -0.18 0.08 22.66
C THR A 4 -0.07 -0.94 21.54
N PHE A 5 0.91 -1.84 21.63
CA PHE A 5 1.09 -2.88 20.64
C PHE A 5 -0.09 -3.85 20.66
N ASP A 6 -0.65 -4.12 19.49
CA ASP A 6 -1.71 -5.12 19.32
C ASP A 6 -1.07 -6.45 18.95
N GLU A 7 -1.33 -7.48 19.76
CA GLU A 7 -0.74 -8.80 19.55
C GLU A 7 -1.11 -9.43 18.21
N ARG A 8 -2.21 -9.00 17.59
CA ARG A 8 -2.56 -9.45 16.24
C ARG A 8 -1.47 -9.06 15.22
N ASN A 9 -0.64 -8.07 15.54
CA ASN A 9 0.40 -7.57 14.65
C ASN A 9 1.76 -8.23 14.85
N ARG A 10 1.88 -9.18 15.76
CA ARG A 10 3.16 -9.83 16.07
C ARG A 10 3.78 -10.50 14.83
N ASP A 11 2.99 -11.27 14.14
CA ASP A 11 3.41 -12.00 12.95
C ASP A 11 2.69 -11.49 11.70
N LEU A 12 2.50 -10.17 11.66
CA LEU A 12 1.78 -9.50 10.57
C LEU A 12 2.45 -9.79 9.22
N LYS A 13 1.63 -10.16 8.26
CA LYS A 13 2.07 -10.26 6.86
C LYS A 13 1.65 -9.00 6.14
N VAL A 14 2.58 -8.43 5.40
CA VAL A 14 2.36 -7.19 4.65
C VAL A 14 2.54 -7.46 3.16
N TRP A 15 1.78 -6.73 2.35
CA TRP A 15 1.88 -6.81 0.90
C TRP A 15 2.90 -5.78 0.44
N VAL A 16 4.00 -6.25 -0.14
CA VAL A 16 5.05 -5.39 -0.68
C VAL A 16 5.51 -5.96 -2.01
N GLY A 17 5.50 -5.13 -3.04
CA GLY A 17 6.02 -5.51 -4.34
C GLY A 17 5.30 -6.70 -4.98
N GLY A 18 4.02 -6.87 -4.71
CA GLY A 18 3.21 -7.92 -5.31
C GLY A 18 3.18 -9.24 -4.56
N SER A 19 3.73 -9.30 -3.35
CA SER A 19 3.70 -10.53 -2.56
C SER A 19 3.53 -10.25 -1.06
N LEU A 20 3.07 -11.27 -0.34
CA LEU A 20 2.92 -11.21 1.12
C LEU A 20 4.23 -11.64 1.78
N VAL A 21 4.70 -10.83 2.71
CA VAL A 21 5.97 -11.04 3.41
C VAL A 21 5.76 -10.79 4.89
N HIS A 22 6.41 -11.58 5.75
CA HIS A 22 6.39 -11.34 7.19
C HIS A 22 6.98 -9.96 7.49
N ARG A 23 6.37 -9.24 8.44
CA ARG A 23 6.75 -7.86 8.78
C ARG A 23 8.26 -7.67 9.02
N ASP A 24 8.91 -8.66 9.63
CA ASP A 24 10.33 -8.55 9.98
C ASP A 24 11.26 -8.71 8.77
N LYS A 25 10.72 -9.20 7.67
CA LYS A 25 11.47 -9.40 6.42
C LYS A 25 11.02 -8.47 5.31
N ALA A 26 10.00 -7.66 5.57
CA ALA A 26 9.47 -6.73 4.57
C ALA A 26 10.40 -5.53 4.42
N GLY A 27 10.56 -5.07 3.20
CA GLY A 27 11.36 -3.89 2.92
C GLY A 27 10.99 -3.28 1.59
N VAL A 28 11.37 -2.03 1.43
CA VAL A 28 11.18 -1.26 0.20
C VAL A 28 12.57 -0.91 -0.32
N SER A 29 12.77 -1.08 -1.63
CA SER A 29 14.07 -0.80 -2.26
C SER A 29 14.52 0.64 -1.96
N PRO A 30 15.82 0.86 -1.66
CA PRO A 30 16.36 2.22 -1.58
C PRO A 30 16.22 3.01 -2.89
N PHE A 31 15.99 2.32 -4.00
CA PHE A 31 15.78 2.95 -5.31
C PHE A 31 14.31 3.22 -5.62
N ASP A 32 13.40 2.85 -4.71
CA ASP A 32 12.00 3.23 -4.87
C ASP A 32 11.87 4.74 -4.70
N SER A 33 11.05 5.35 -5.55
CA SER A 33 10.85 6.80 -5.55
C SER A 33 10.29 7.32 -4.23
N VAL A 34 9.58 6.49 -3.47
CA VAL A 34 9.08 6.91 -2.15
C VAL A 34 10.22 7.08 -1.15
N VAL A 35 11.25 6.24 -1.23
CA VAL A 35 12.42 6.34 -0.34
C VAL A 35 13.28 7.54 -0.74
N GLN A 36 13.50 7.73 -2.03
CA GLN A 36 14.38 8.80 -2.52
C GLN A 36 13.76 10.19 -2.45
N GLY A 37 12.47 10.32 -2.67
CA GLY A 37 11.84 11.63 -2.77
C GLY A 37 10.43 11.73 -2.20
N GLY A 38 9.96 10.72 -1.49
CA GLY A 38 8.61 10.73 -0.93
C GLY A 38 7.52 10.67 -1.98
N ASP A 39 7.81 10.14 -3.16
CA ASP A 39 6.92 10.17 -4.32
C ASP A 39 5.91 9.02 -4.25
N ALA A 40 4.84 9.24 -3.52
CA ALA A 40 3.81 8.25 -3.27
C ALA A 40 2.48 8.91 -2.96
N VAL A 41 1.41 8.12 -3.09
CA VAL A 41 0.06 8.50 -2.63
C VAL A 41 -0.45 7.39 -1.73
N TRP A 42 -1.38 7.72 -0.81
CA TRP A 42 -1.85 6.72 0.14
C TRP A 42 -3.28 6.97 0.57
N GLU A 43 -3.91 5.92 1.09
CA GLU A 43 -5.23 5.95 1.72
C GLU A 43 -5.19 5.19 3.03
N GLY A 44 -5.91 5.69 4.02
CA GLY A 44 -6.16 4.98 5.27
C GLY A 44 -7.56 4.40 5.25
N LEU A 45 -7.66 3.07 5.34
CA LEU A 45 -8.92 2.36 5.26
C LEU A 45 -9.23 1.70 6.61
N ARG A 46 -10.51 1.49 6.88
CA ARG A 46 -10.96 0.80 8.09
C ARG A 46 -11.80 -0.42 7.74
N LEU A 47 -11.52 -1.51 8.43
CA LEU A 47 -12.27 -2.76 8.28
C LEU A 47 -13.20 -2.93 9.48
N TYR A 48 -14.49 -3.10 9.20
CA TYR A 48 -15.51 -3.35 10.20
C TYR A 48 -16.36 -4.52 9.76
N ASP A 49 -16.42 -5.55 10.58
CA ASP A 49 -17.26 -6.74 10.36
C ASP A 49 -17.13 -7.32 8.94
N GLY A 50 -15.88 -7.49 8.51
CA GLY A 50 -15.59 -8.08 7.21
C GLY A 50 -15.74 -7.15 6.02
N LYS A 51 -16.05 -5.87 6.26
CA LYS A 51 -16.25 -4.90 5.18
C LYS A 51 -15.34 -3.70 5.35
N ILE A 52 -14.71 -3.29 4.26
CA ILE A 52 -13.90 -2.08 4.24
C ILE A 52 -14.83 -0.88 4.01
N PHE A 53 -14.83 0.04 4.96
CA PHE A 53 -15.69 1.21 4.89
C PHE A 53 -15.31 2.12 3.73
N LYS A 54 -16.28 2.41 2.87
CA LYS A 54 -16.11 3.28 1.69
C LYS A 54 -14.96 2.88 0.78
N LEU A 55 -14.78 1.58 0.57
CA LEU A 55 -13.68 1.05 -0.22
C LEU A 55 -13.57 1.71 -1.60
N ILE A 56 -14.65 1.76 -2.34
CA ILE A 56 -14.64 2.29 -3.71
C ILE A 56 -14.27 3.78 -3.73
N GLU A 57 -14.85 4.56 -2.83
CA GLU A 57 -14.55 6.00 -2.74
C GLU A 57 -13.08 6.25 -2.40
N HIS A 58 -12.49 5.43 -1.51
CA HIS A 58 -11.06 5.51 -1.19
C HIS A 58 -10.20 5.18 -2.41
N LEU A 59 -10.55 4.13 -3.15
CA LEU A 59 -9.77 3.71 -4.32
C LEU A 59 -9.90 4.70 -5.47
N GLU A 60 -11.07 5.32 -5.65
CA GLU A 60 -11.24 6.40 -6.63
C GLU A 60 -10.35 7.60 -6.27
N ARG A 61 -10.27 7.93 -5.00
CA ARG A 61 -9.43 9.04 -4.53
C ARG A 61 -7.94 8.70 -4.70
N LEU A 62 -7.54 7.46 -4.41
CA LEU A 62 -6.18 7.01 -4.64
C LEU A 62 -5.80 7.15 -6.11
N GLU A 63 -6.67 6.70 -7.01
CA GLU A 63 -6.46 6.82 -8.45
C GLU A 63 -6.34 8.28 -8.88
N GLY A 64 -7.22 9.14 -8.37
CA GLY A 64 -7.15 10.57 -8.64
C GLY A 64 -5.86 11.20 -8.17
N SER A 65 -5.39 10.81 -6.99
CA SER A 65 -4.11 11.29 -6.45
C SER A 65 -2.93 10.84 -7.31
N ALA A 66 -2.95 9.58 -7.75
CA ALA A 66 -1.89 9.05 -8.62
C ALA A 66 -1.87 9.76 -9.97
N LYS A 67 -3.04 10.02 -10.54
CA LYS A 67 -3.15 10.78 -11.80
C LYS A 67 -2.67 12.22 -11.65
N ALA A 68 -2.96 12.85 -10.51
CA ALA A 68 -2.52 14.21 -10.22
C ALA A 68 -0.99 14.31 -10.18
N LEU A 69 -0.30 13.25 -9.76
CA LEU A 69 1.15 13.16 -9.78
C LEU A 69 1.70 12.57 -11.08
N ALA A 70 0.83 12.34 -12.06
CA ALA A 70 1.18 11.77 -13.36
C ALA A 70 1.88 10.41 -13.26
N PHE A 71 1.42 9.55 -12.35
CA PHE A 71 1.91 8.18 -12.29
C PHE A 71 1.55 7.44 -13.57
N ALA A 72 2.50 6.68 -14.11
CA ALA A 72 2.24 5.74 -15.20
C ALA A 72 1.81 4.38 -14.61
N ASP A 73 1.16 3.56 -15.42
CA ASP A 73 0.83 2.17 -15.07
C ASP A 73 0.14 2.02 -13.71
N ILE A 74 -0.84 2.89 -13.46
CA ILE A 74 -1.63 2.82 -12.23
C ILE A 74 -2.36 1.48 -12.19
N PRO A 75 -2.25 0.70 -11.09
CA PRO A 75 -2.95 -0.58 -10.99
C PRO A 75 -4.46 -0.41 -11.11
N GLU A 76 -5.10 -1.37 -11.76
CA GLU A 76 -6.56 -1.39 -11.82
C GLU A 76 -7.16 -1.61 -10.43
N MET A 77 -8.34 -1.07 -10.22
CA MET A 77 -9.03 -1.15 -8.93
C MET A 77 -9.19 -2.60 -8.45
N GLU A 78 -9.54 -3.51 -9.36
CA GLU A 78 -9.70 -4.93 -9.02
C GLU A 78 -8.41 -5.57 -8.51
N THR A 79 -7.26 -5.18 -9.07
CA THR A 79 -5.95 -5.66 -8.62
C THR A 79 -5.68 -5.22 -7.19
N ILE A 80 -6.00 -3.98 -6.87
CA ILE A 80 -5.82 -3.43 -5.51
C ILE A 80 -6.77 -4.12 -4.53
N ILE A 81 -8.03 -4.30 -4.91
CA ILE A 81 -9.03 -4.99 -4.07
C ILE A 81 -8.57 -6.42 -3.76
N ASP A 82 -8.06 -7.13 -4.76
CA ASP A 82 -7.57 -8.49 -4.56
C ASP A 82 -6.40 -8.53 -3.59
N ALA A 83 -5.44 -7.61 -3.71
CA ALA A 83 -4.32 -7.50 -2.79
C ALA A 83 -4.78 -7.22 -1.35
N LEU A 84 -5.77 -6.34 -1.18
CA LEU A 84 -6.36 -6.06 0.13
C LEU A 84 -7.00 -7.30 0.73
N ARG A 85 -7.78 -8.04 -0.07
CA ARG A 85 -8.43 -9.27 0.38
C ARG A 85 -7.42 -10.34 0.79
N GLN A 86 -6.39 -10.53 -0.01
CA GLN A 86 -5.34 -11.51 0.30
C GLN A 86 -4.60 -11.15 1.57
N THR A 87 -4.32 -9.87 1.78
CA THR A 87 -3.62 -9.39 2.98
C THR A 87 -4.46 -9.64 4.23
N LEU A 88 -5.75 -9.29 4.19
CA LEU A 88 -6.65 -9.51 5.33
C LEU A 88 -6.83 -11.00 5.61
N LYS A 89 -6.98 -11.81 4.59
CA LYS A 89 -7.12 -13.26 4.73
C LYS A 89 -5.87 -13.89 5.33
N ALA A 90 -4.69 -13.51 4.86
CA ALA A 90 -3.43 -14.04 5.35
C ALA A 90 -3.19 -13.71 6.83
N ASN A 91 -3.77 -12.61 7.32
CA ASN A 91 -3.66 -12.18 8.70
C ASN A 91 -4.87 -12.60 9.56
N ALA A 92 -5.84 -13.30 8.98
CA ALA A 92 -7.08 -13.72 9.65
C ALA A 92 -7.78 -12.53 10.34
N MET A 93 -7.80 -11.37 9.71
CA MET A 93 -8.39 -10.16 10.26
C MET A 93 -9.73 -9.85 9.62
N ARG A 94 -10.74 -9.54 10.45
CA ARG A 94 -12.12 -9.30 10.02
C ARG A 94 -12.71 -8.02 10.56
N ASP A 95 -12.19 -7.49 11.66
CA ASP A 95 -12.83 -6.36 12.34
C ASP A 95 -11.82 -5.53 13.12
N GLY A 96 -12.14 -4.25 13.29
CA GLY A 96 -11.33 -3.34 14.09
C GLY A 96 -9.91 -3.16 13.54
N VAL A 97 -9.76 -3.09 12.22
CA VAL A 97 -8.45 -3.04 11.57
C VAL A 97 -8.32 -1.73 10.80
N HIS A 98 -7.15 -1.11 10.92
CA HIS A 98 -6.73 -0.01 10.05
C HIS A 98 -5.82 -0.56 8.97
N ILE A 99 -6.07 -0.18 7.71
CA ILE A 99 -5.24 -0.57 6.57
C ILE A 99 -4.53 0.66 6.03
N ARG A 100 -3.22 0.59 5.95
CA ARG A 100 -2.43 1.59 5.23
C ARG A 100 -2.17 1.07 3.82
N LEU A 101 -2.73 1.76 2.84
CA LEU A 101 -2.54 1.46 1.42
C LEU A 101 -1.69 2.56 0.80
N THR A 102 -0.51 2.20 0.33
CA THR A 102 0.43 3.14 -0.27
C THR A 102 0.78 2.68 -1.69
N LEU A 103 0.68 3.61 -2.63
CA LEU A 103 1.09 3.41 -4.02
C LEU A 103 2.25 4.35 -4.32
N THR A 104 3.42 3.79 -4.64
CA THR A 104 4.59 4.58 -5.00
C THR A 104 4.69 4.71 -6.52
N ARG A 105 5.47 5.68 -6.99
CA ARG A 105 5.78 5.77 -8.42
C ARG A 105 6.58 4.58 -8.91
N GLY A 106 7.25 3.86 -8.01
CA GLY A 106 7.98 2.65 -8.31
C GLY A 106 9.49 2.80 -8.20
N VAL A 107 10.19 1.71 -8.55
CA VAL A 107 11.64 1.62 -8.44
C VAL A 107 12.29 2.31 -9.62
N LYS A 108 13.33 3.11 -9.35
CA LYS A 108 14.12 3.80 -10.38
C LYS A 108 15.32 2.96 -10.79
N VAL A 109 15.79 3.18 -12.02
CA VAL A 109 16.99 2.52 -12.53
C VAL A 109 18.26 2.98 -11.81
N THR A 110 18.22 4.19 -11.25
CA THR A 110 19.35 4.79 -10.54
C THR A 110 18.84 5.89 -9.63
N SER A 111 19.72 6.47 -8.82
CA SER A 111 19.38 7.63 -8.01
C SER A 111 19.14 8.85 -8.89
N GLY A 112 18.04 9.56 -8.64
CA GLY A 112 17.69 10.76 -9.39
C GLY A 112 16.23 11.11 -9.24
N MET A 113 15.86 12.35 -9.49
CA MET A 113 14.51 12.84 -9.29
C MET A 113 13.62 12.78 -10.53
N ASP A 114 14.19 12.47 -11.69
CA ASP A 114 13.43 12.43 -12.94
C ASP A 114 12.51 11.20 -12.95
N PRO A 115 11.17 11.39 -13.08
CA PRO A 115 10.24 10.25 -13.09
C PRO A 115 10.42 9.29 -14.26
N ARG A 116 11.10 9.71 -15.31
CA ARG A 116 11.41 8.83 -16.44
C ARG A 116 12.40 7.72 -16.08
N LEU A 117 13.06 7.81 -14.92
CA LEU A 117 13.96 6.79 -14.43
C LEU A 117 13.24 5.59 -13.83
N ASN A 118 11.94 5.67 -13.60
CA ASN A 118 11.15 4.59 -13.04
C ASN A 118 11.01 3.44 -14.04
N GLN A 119 11.05 2.22 -13.52
CA GLN A 119 11.12 1.00 -14.33
C GLN A 119 9.76 0.38 -14.57
N PHE A 120 8.75 0.78 -14.00
CA PHE A 120 7.50 0.16 -14.16
C PHE A 120 6.46 1.00 -14.49
#